data_8515a5e7d69337e2e700c263a2889fa6
#
_entry.id   8515a5e7d69337e2e700c263a2889fa6
#
_cell.length_a   1.000
_cell.length_b   1.000
_cell.length_c   1.000
_cell.angle_alpha   90.00
_cell.angle_beta   90.00
_cell.angle_gamma   90.00
#
_symmetry.space_group_name_H-M   'P 1'
#
loop_
_entity.id
_entity.type
_entity.pdbx_description
1 polymer ?
#
loop_
_entity_poly.entity_id
_entity_poly.type
_entity_poly.pdbx_seq_one_letter_code
_entity_poly.pdbx_strand_id
1 'polypeptide(L)'
;MKTPKRIEPLIEDGLVDEVLRPLMSGKEAAVYVVRCGSEVRCAKVYKEANKRSFRQAAEYQEGRKVRNSRQARAMAKGSKYGRKEAEDAWQNAEVAALFRLAAAGVRVPKPYDFQDGVLLMELVTDADGDAAPRLNDVHLEAEDARAFHAFVIRQIVLMLCAGMVHGDLSEFNVLLGPDGPVIIDLPQAVDAAANNHAFSMLQRDVDNMAHYFGRFAPELKSTRYAQETVSYTHLRAHETREDL
;
A
#
# COMPACT_ATOMS: atom_id res chain seq x y z
N MET A 1 24.30 -9.51 12.95
CA MET A 1 22.95 -9.24 13.52
C MET A 1 22.24 -10.57 13.66
N LYS A 2 21.35 -10.78 14.67
CA LYS A 2 20.59 -12.03 14.77
C LYS A 2 19.47 -12.01 13.72
N THR A 3 19.44 -13.02 12.84
CA THR A 3 18.38 -13.16 11.82
C THR A 3 17.02 -13.28 12.48
N PRO A 4 16.00 -12.54 12.02
CA PRO A 4 14.64 -12.72 12.49
C PRO A 4 14.12 -14.12 12.17
N LYS A 5 13.56 -14.81 13.14
CA LYS A 5 13.11 -16.21 13.01
C LYS A 5 12.15 -16.45 11.82
N ARG A 6 11.37 -15.45 11.43
CA ARG A 6 10.43 -15.56 10.30
C ARG A 6 11.10 -15.44 8.94
N ILE A 7 12.36 -14.93 8.88
CA ILE A 7 13.14 -14.89 7.63
C ILE A 7 13.96 -16.18 7.47
N GLU A 8 14.22 -16.93 8.53
CA GLU A 8 14.99 -18.18 8.48
C GLU A 8 14.48 -19.16 7.40
N PRO A 9 13.14 -19.43 7.26
CA PRO A 9 12.65 -20.30 6.19
C PRO A 9 12.98 -19.81 4.78
N LEU A 10 12.94 -18.48 4.54
CA LEU A 10 13.28 -17.91 3.24
C LEU A 10 14.77 -18.08 2.91
N ILE A 11 15.63 -18.13 3.94
CA ILE A 11 17.07 -18.42 3.76
C ILE A 11 17.26 -19.90 3.46
N GLU A 12 16.57 -20.80 4.18
CA GLU A 12 16.62 -22.24 3.95
C GLU A 12 16.14 -22.62 2.53
N ASP A 13 15.11 -21.92 2.03
CA ASP A 13 14.56 -22.09 0.68
C ASP A 13 15.39 -21.38 -0.41
N GLY A 14 16.44 -20.65 -0.04
CA GLY A 14 17.32 -19.95 -0.98
C GLY A 14 16.70 -18.71 -1.64
N LEU A 15 15.59 -18.19 -1.11
CA LEU A 15 14.95 -16.94 -1.57
C LEU A 15 15.67 -15.70 -1.04
N VAL A 16 16.32 -15.82 0.11
CA VAL A 16 17.12 -14.78 0.77
C VAL A 16 18.46 -15.37 1.13
N ASP A 17 19.56 -14.71 0.77
CA ASP A 17 20.90 -15.15 1.14
C ASP A 17 21.28 -14.69 2.56
N GLU A 18 21.01 -13.43 2.86
CA GLU A 18 21.32 -12.85 4.19
C GLU A 18 20.46 -11.62 4.52
N VAL A 19 20.33 -11.35 5.80
CA VAL A 19 19.72 -10.11 6.33
C VAL A 19 20.83 -9.09 6.57
N LEU A 20 20.81 -8.00 5.79
CA LEU A 20 21.85 -6.97 5.84
C LEU A 20 21.66 -6.03 7.03
N ARG A 21 20.48 -5.45 7.19
CA ARG A 21 20.17 -4.51 8.28
C ARG A 21 18.65 -4.35 8.49
N PRO A 22 18.21 -3.93 9.68
CA PRO A 22 16.85 -3.44 9.86
C PRO A 22 16.71 -2.10 9.12
N LEU A 23 15.55 -1.88 8.50
CA LEU A 23 15.21 -0.61 7.87
C LEU A 23 14.25 0.19 8.76
N MET A 24 13.16 -0.46 9.19
CA MET A 24 12.13 0.17 10.01
C MET A 24 11.42 -0.87 10.88
N SER A 25 10.93 -0.44 12.04
CA SER A 25 10.05 -1.26 12.88
C SER A 25 8.85 -0.46 13.32
N GLY A 26 7.69 -0.77 12.74
CA GLY A 26 6.38 -0.22 13.10
C GLY A 26 5.62 -1.10 14.09
N LYS A 27 4.34 -0.76 14.33
CA LYS A 27 3.45 -1.52 15.23
C LYS A 27 3.07 -2.88 14.63
N GLU A 28 2.86 -2.95 13.32
CA GLU A 28 2.27 -4.07 12.60
C GLU A 28 3.32 -4.95 11.88
N ALA A 29 4.44 -4.35 11.48
CA ALA A 29 5.52 -5.04 10.80
C ALA A 29 6.89 -4.48 11.15
N ALA A 30 7.93 -5.27 10.87
CA ALA A 30 9.31 -4.84 10.82
C ALA A 30 9.85 -5.06 9.41
N VAL A 31 10.58 -4.09 8.87
CA VAL A 31 11.15 -4.14 7.52
C VAL A 31 12.65 -4.30 7.62
N TYR A 32 13.19 -5.23 6.86
CA TYR A 32 14.61 -5.53 6.79
C TYR A 32 15.10 -5.39 5.35
N VAL A 33 16.34 -4.94 5.22
CA VAL A 33 17.07 -5.00 3.96
C VAL A 33 17.73 -6.37 3.88
N VAL A 34 17.52 -7.07 2.77
CA VAL A 34 17.99 -8.44 2.54
C VAL A 34 18.72 -8.54 1.21
N ARG A 35 19.65 -9.49 1.09
CA ARG A 35 20.29 -9.86 -0.17
C ARG A 35 19.55 -11.05 -0.77
N CYS A 36 19.32 -11.01 -2.08
CA CYS A 36 18.71 -12.07 -2.86
C CYS A 36 19.48 -12.20 -4.17
N GLY A 37 20.48 -13.08 -4.21
CA GLY A 37 21.44 -13.17 -5.31
C GLY A 37 22.25 -11.88 -5.47
N SER A 38 22.22 -11.29 -6.64
CA SER A 38 22.86 -10.01 -6.93
C SER A 38 22.05 -8.78 -6.53
N GLU A 39 20.79 -8.95 -6.09
CA GLU A 39 19.90 -7.84 -5.78
C GLU A 39 19.74 -7.61 -4.28
N VAL A 40 19.51 -6.35 -3.93
CA VAL A 40 19.11 -5.96 -2.57
C VAL A 40 17.62 -5.67 -2.57
N ARG A 41 16.88 -6.28 -1.63
CA ARG A 41 15.43 -6.22 -1.52
C ARG A 41 14.98 -5.87 -0.12
N CYS A 42 13.67 -5.64 0.06
CA CYS A 42 13.03 -5.53 1.35
C CYS A 42 12.29 -6.82 1.73
N ALA A 43 12.43 -7.21 3.01
CA ALA A 43 11.58 -8.20 3.65
C ALA A 43 10.71 -7.52 4.72
N LYS A 44 9.39 -7.39 4.46
CA LYS A 44 8.40 -6.89 5.42
C LYS A 44 7.88 -8.07 6.22
N VAL A 45 8.28 -8.14 7.49
CA VAL A 45 7.92 -9.20 8.43
C VAL A 45 6.75 -8.72 9.27
N TYR A 46 5.57 -9.31 9.06
CA TYR A 46 4.38 -8.97 9.84
C TYR A 46 4.50 -9.51 11.27
N LYS A 47 4.09 -8.70 12.25
CA LYS A 47 4.09 -9.08 13.68
C LYS A 47 2.78 -9.80 13.99
N GLU A 48 2.80 -10.68 14.99
CA GLU A 48 1.58 -11.29 15.50
C GLU A 48 0.69 -10.24 16.20
N ALA A 49 -0.64 -10.36 16.03
CA ALA A 49 -1.60 -9.39 16.54
C ALA A 49 -1.46 -9.16 18.03
N ASN A 50 -1.12 -7.94 18.40
CA ASN A 50 -1.25 -7.45 19.76
C ASN A 50 -2.64 -6.85 19.96
N LYS A 51 -3.21 -7.06 21.16
CA LYS A 51 -4.61 -6.78 21.56
C LYS A 51 -5.17 -5.36 21.28
N ARG A 52 -4.39 -4.43 20.69
CA ARG A 52 -4.73 -3.00 20.60
C ARG A 52 -5.13 -2.47 19.21
N SER A 53 -4.89 -3.19 18.11
CA SER A 53 -5.07 -2.68 16.73
C SER A 53 -6.48 -2.80 16.16
N PHE A 54 -7.42 -3.46 16.83
CA PHE A 54 -8.71 -3.88 16.27
C PHE A 54 -9.82 -2.82 16.22
N ARG A 55 -9.68 -1.64 16.82
CA ARG A 55 -10.77 -0.66 16.88
C ARG A 55 -11.00 0.16 15.61
N GLN A 56 -9.99 0.34 14.77
CA GLN A 56 -10.10 1.08 13.51
C GLN A 56 -10.41 0.18 12.29
N ALA A 57 -10.38 -1.14 12.47
CA ALA A 57 -10.53 -2.10 11.38
C ALA A 57 -11.97 -2.23 10.83
N ALA A 58 -12.99 -1.73 11.49
CA ALA A 58 -14.40 -1.97 11.10
C ALA A 58 -14.78 -1.29 9.78
N GLU A 59 -14.38 -0.04 9.56
CA GLU A 59 -14.70 0.72 8.34
C GLU A 59 -13.98 0.18 7.10
N TYR A 60 -12.79 -0.41 7.29
CA TYR A 60 -11.98 -0.99 6.21
C TYR A 60 -12.30 -2.47 5.94
N GLN A 61 -13.11 -3.11 6.78
CA GLN A 61 -13.55 -4.51 6.58
C GLN A 61 -14.78 -4.62 5.69
N GLU A 62 -15.51 -3.54 5.45
CA GLU A 62 -16.68 -3.55 4.59
C GLU A 62 -16.29 -3.90 3.15
N GLY A 63 -16.97 -4.89 2.56
CA GLY A 63 -16.67 -5.39 1.22
C GLY A 63 -15.61 -6.49 1.13
N ARG A 64 -14.88 -6.82 2.21
CA ARG A 64 -13.94 -7.95 2.22
C ARG A 64 -14.70 -9.26 2.38
N LYS A 65 -14.64 -10.13 1.34
CA LYS A 65 -15.31 -11.44 1.36
C LYS A 65 -14.63 -12.39 2.35
N VAL A 66 -15.32 -12.75 3.44
CA VAL A 66 -14.91 -13.86 4.31
C VAL A 66 -15.45 -15.17 3.69
N ARG A 67 -14.55 -16.07 3.30
CA ARG A 67 -14.88 -17.30 2.56
C ARG A 67 -15.74 -18.31 3.34
N ASN A 68 -15.85 -18.18 4.68
CA ASN A 68 -16.53 -19.16 5.51
C ASN A 68 -17.32 -18.49 6.64
N SER A 69 -18.61 -18.83 6.77
CA SER A 69 -19.51 -18.30 7.82
C SER A 69 -19.05 -18.65 9.26
N ARG A 70 -18.27 -19.74 9.43
CA ARG A 70 -17.68 -20.14 10.72
C ARG A 70 -16.53 -19.20 11.10
N GLN A 71 -15.69 -18.83 10.15
CA GLN A 71 -14.59 -17.86 10.33
C GLN A 71 -15.17 -16.47 10.65
N ALA A 72 -16.18 -16.01 9.91
CA ALA A 72 -16.86 -14.74 10.17
C ALA A 72 -17.39 -14.65 11.61
N ARG A 73 -18.03 -15.72 12.10
CA ARG A 73 -18.52 -15.79 13.49
C ARG A 73 -17.41 -15.82 14.54
N ALA A 74 -16.29 -16.49 14.25
CA ALA A 74 -15.13 -16.53 15.15
C ALA A 74 -14.43 -15.17 15.23
N MET A 75 -14.31 -14.47 14.10
CA MET A 75 -13.77 -13.10 14.03
C MET A 75 -14.67 -12.13 14.81
N ALA A 76 -15.99 -12.17 14.61
CA ALA A 76 -16.95 -11.33 15.35
C ALA A 76 -16.92 -11.54 16.87
N LYS A 77 -16.65 -12.78 17.35
CA LYS A 77 -16.52 -13.09 18.77
C LYS A 77 -15.20 -12.64 19.40
N GLY A 78 -14.20 -12.18 18.60
CA GLY A 78 -12.90 -11.73 19.11
C GLY A 78 -12.10 -12.81 19.87
N SER A 79 -12.38 -14.10 19.62
CA SER A 79 -11.60 -15.22 20.20
C SER A 79 -10.13 -15.17 19.75
N LYS A 80 -9.21 -15.85 20.45
CA LYS A 80 -7.80 -15.94 20.03
C LYS A 80 -7.66 -16.46 18.59
N TYR A 81 -8.45 -17.47 18.23
CA TYR A 81 -8.53 -18.01 16.88
C TYR A 81 -9.11 -16.96 15.90
N GLY A 82 -10.23 -16.32 16.25
CA GLY A 82 -10.85 -15.30 15.39
C GLY A 82 -9.97 -14.07 15.15
N ARG A 83 -9.15 -13.69 16.12
CA ARG A 83 -8.16 -12.60 15.94
C ARG A 83 -7.05 -13.00 14.97
N LYS A 84 -6.51 -14.23 15.10
CA LYS A 84 -5.51 -14.74 14.16
C LYS A 84 -6.05 -14.79 12.73
N GLU A 85 -7.24 -15.33 12.54
CA GLU A 85 -7.91 -15.38 11.23
C GLU A 85 -8.14 -13.98 10.63
N ALA A 86 -8.51 -13.00 11.48
CA ALA A 86 -8.70 -11.62 11.02
C ALA A 86 -7.37 -10.98 10.60
N GLU A 87 -6.28 -11.27 11.29
CA GLU A 87 -4.95 -10.79 10.97
C GLU A 87 -4.41 -11.43 9.68
N ASP A 88 -4.51 -12.74 9.57
CA ASP A 88 -4.10 -13.46 8.36
C ASP A 88 -4.90 -12.96 7.13
N ALA A 89 -6.21 -12.70 7.30
CA ALA A 89 -7.04 -12.13 6.24
C ALA A 89 -6.63 -10.69 5.88
N TRP A 90 -6.21 -9.90 6.86
CA TRP A 90 -5.76 -8.52 6.66
C TRP A 90 -4.39 -8.47 5.96
N GLN A 91 -3.41 -9.27 6.41
CA GLN A 91 -2.11 -9.40 5.75
C GLN A 91 -2.26 -9.86 4.30
N ASN A 92 -3.08 -10.89 4.08
CA ASN A 92 -3.35 -11.40 2.74
C ASN A 92 -4.03 -10.36 1.84
N ALA A 93 -4.90 -9.50 2.40
CA ALA A 93 -5.55 -8.43 1.65
C ALA A 93 -4.56 -7.33 1.23
N GLU A 94 -3.66 -6.90 2.12
CA GLU A 94 -2.59 -5.94 1.80
C GLU A 94 -1.67 -6.49 0.71
N VAL A 95 -1.21 -7.73 0.88
CA VAL A 95 -0.34 -8.41 -0.09
C VAL A 95 -1.03 -8.55 -1.44
N ALA A 96 -2.30 -9.02 -1.46
CA ALA A 96 -3.07 -9.14 -2.68
C ALA A 96 -3.28 -7.78 -3.38
N ALA A 97 -3.50 -6.70 -2.60
CA ALA A 97 -3.59 -5.34 -3.12
C ALA A 97 -2.28 -4.93 -3.81
N LEU A 98 -1.13 -5.18 -3.16
CA LEU A 98 0.17 -4.84 -3.71
C LEU A 98 0.44 -5.56 -5.05
N PHE A 99 0.20 -6.89 -5.10
CA PHE A 99 0.37 -7.66 -6.35
C PHE A 99 -0.58 -7.17 -7.45
N ARG A 100 -1.86 -6.91 -7.11
CA ARG A 100 -2.87 -6.40 -8.07
C ARG A 100 -2.47 -5.04 -8.63
N LEU A 101 -2.02 -4.12 -7.80
CA LEU A 101 -1.63 -2.77 -8.21
C LEU A 101 -0.34 -2.79 -9.04
N ALA A 102 0.66 -3.58 -8.64
CA ALA A 102 1.88 -3.76 -9.41
C ALA A 102 1.57 -4.34 -10.82
N ALA A 103 0.69 -5.34 -10.90
CA ALA A 103 0.25 -5.93 -12.17
C ALA A 103 -0.53 -4.93 -13.05
N ALA A 104 -1.23 -3.97 -12.45
CA ALA A 104 -1.95 -2.91 -13.15
C ALA A 104 -1.04 -1.73 -13.57
N GLY A 105 0.26 -1.78 -13.29
CA GLY A 105 1.22 -0.74 -13.64
C GLY A 105 1.21 0.46 -12.71
N VAL A 106 0.60 0.35 -11.53
CA VAL A 106 0.71 1.37 -10.48
C VAL A 106 2.13 1.33 -9.92
N ARG A 107 2.75 2.48 -9.72
CA ARG A 107 4.09 2.57 -9.12
C ARG A 107 4.00 2.34 -7.61
N VAL A 108 4.07 1.10 -7.24
CA VAL A 108 4.22 0.57 -5.88
C VAL A 108 5.52 -0.24 -5.83
N PRO A 109 6.08 -0.57 -4.64
CA PRO A 109 7.22 -1.48 -4.57
C PRO A 109 6.86 -2.81 -5.25
N LYS A 110 7.71 -3.26 -6.17
CA LYS A 110 7.49 -4.53 -6.91
C LYS A 110 7.47 -5.68 -5.91
N PRO A 111 6.36 -6.44 -5.77
CA PRO A 111 6.35 -7.63 -4.95
C PRO A 111 7.03 -8.80 -5.68
N TYR A 112 7.74 -9.64 -4.92
CA TYR A 112 8.39 -10.84 -5.44
C TYR A 112 7.76 -12.11 -4.88
N ASP A 113 7.58 -12.18 -3.55
CA ASP A 113 7.05 -13.38 -2.88
C ASP A 113 6.39 -13.03 -1.55
N PHE A 114 5.49 -13.90 -1.09
CA PHE A 114 4.87 -13.81 0.23
C PHE A 114 4.74 -15.20 0.85
N GLN A 115 5.52 -15.46 1.89
CA GLN A 115 5.55 -16.73 2.60
C GLN A 115 5.64 -16.51 4.10
N ASP A 116 4.86 -17.27 4.89
CA ASP A 116 4.90 -17.31 6.37
C ASP A 116 4.83 -15.93 7.06
N GLY A 117 4.06 -14.99 6.46
CA GLY A 117 3.93 -13.63 6.98
C GLY A 117 5.17 -12.76 6.73
N VAL A 118 5.96 -13.11 5.72
CA VAL A 118 7.06 -12.29 5.19
C VAL A 118 6.78 -11.95 3.74
N LEU A 119 6.67 -10.66 3.44
CA LEU A 119 6.55 -10.13 2.09
C LEU A 119 7.93 -9.70 1.60
N LEU A 120 8.40 -10.35 0.53
CA LEU A 120 9.61 -9.95 -0.18
C LEU A 120 9.25 -9.01 -1.32
N MET A 121 9.83 -7.81 -1.32
CA MET A 121 9.50 -6.75 -2.27
C MET A 121 10.73 -5.88 -2.60
N GLU A 122 10.58 -5.02 -3.59
CA GLU A 122 11.58 -4.02 -3.99
C GLU A 122 12.01 -3.17 -2.79
N LEU A 123 13.33 -2.98 -2.63
CA LEU A 123 13.87 -1.88 -1.86
C LEU A 123 13.85 -0.63 -2.76
N VAL A 124 12.92 0.26 -2.51
CA VAL A 124 12.92 1.56 -3.19
C VAL A 124 14.12 2.35 -2.67
N THR A 125 15.01 2.75 -3.58
CA THR A 125 16.21 3.52 -3.25
C THR A 125 16.13 4.93 -3.82
N ASP A 126 16.94 5.82 -3.31
CA ASP A 126 17.25 7.11 -3.93
C ASP A 126 18.34 6.98 -5.01
N ALA A 127 18.83 8.11 -5.51
CA ALA A 127 19.86 8.15 -6.54
C ALA A 127 21.23 7.64 -6.07
N ASP A 128 21.49 7.66 -4.77
CA ASP A 128 22.74 7.20 -4.14
C ASP A 128 22.69 5.70 -3.80
N GLY A 129 21.52 5.06 -3.97
CA GLY A 129 21.29 3.65 -3.65
C GLY A 129 20.90 3.40 -2.19
N ASP A 130 20.71 4.45 -1.41
CA ASP A 130 20.18 4.37 -0.06
C ASP A 130 18.64 4.22 -0.09
N ALA A 131 18.05 3.81 1.03
CA ALA A 131 16.60 3.69 1.12
C ALA A 131 15.93 5.05 0.85
N ALA A 132 15.02 5.09 -0.12
CA ALA A 132 14.36 6.30 -0.55
C ALA A 132 13.61 7.01 0.61
N PRO A 133 13.73 8.33 0.73
CA PRO A 133 13.02 9.12 1.74
C PRO A 133 11.52 9.14 1.45
N ARG A 134 10.72 9.43 2.48
CA ARG A 134 9.29 9.76 2.29
C ARG A 134 9.15 11.17 1.75
N LEU A 135 8.07 11.44 1.05
CA LEU A 135 7.76 12.80 0.59
C LEU A 135 7.76 13.82 1.75
N ASN A 136 7.28 13.42 2.93
CA ASN A 136 7.30 14.29 4.11
C ASN A 136 8.69 14.74 4.54
N ASP A 137 9.71 13.96 4.22
CA ASP A 137 11.10 14.19 4.65
C ASP A 137 11.91 14.96 3.59
N VAL A 138 11.27 15.33 2.45
CA VAL A 138 11.91 16.01 1.33
C VAL A 138 11.36 17.44 1.17
N HIS A 139 12.27 18.39 0.89
CA HIS A 139 11.87 19.71 0.40
C HIS A 139 11.80 19.69 -1.13
N LEU A 140 10.71 20.20 -1.70
CA LEU A 140 10.49 20.21 -3.14
C LEU A 140 10.53 21.64 -3.69
N GLU A 141 11.08 21.79 -4.88
CA GLU A 141 10.86 22.99 -5.69
C GLU A 141 9.45 22.96 -6.31
N ALA A 142 8.92 24.13 -6.66
CA ALA A 142 7.55 24.24 -7.17
C ALA A 142 7.33 23.44 -8.47
N GLU A 143 8.34 23.32 -9.31
CA GLU A 143 8.29 22.54 -10.57
C GLU A 143 8.18 21.04 -10.28
N ASP A 144 9.02 20.51 -9.40
CA ASP A 144 8.98 19.12 -8.96
C ASP A 144 7.65 18.79 -8.29
N ALA A 145 7.15 19.69 -7.43
CA ALA A 145 5.87 19.52 -6.77
C ALA A 145 4.71 19.38 -7.77
N ARG A 146 4.70 20.16 -8.87
CA ARG A 146 3.71 20.03 -9.95
C ARG A 146 3.84 18.70 -10.67
N ALA A 147 5.07 18.32 -11.03
CA ALA A 147 5.34 17.08 -11.75
C ALA A 147 4.96 15.85 -10.91
N PHE A 148 5.35 15.82 -9.65
CA PHE A 148 5.05 14.71 -8.74
C PHE A 148 3.57 14.65 -8.37
N HIS A 149 2.91 15.79 -8.18
CA HIS A 149 1.46 15.82 -8.00
C HIS A 149 0.74 15.20 -9.21
N ALA A 150 1.05 15.65 -10.43
CA ALA A 150 0.45 15.10 -11.64
C ALA A 150 0.74 13.60 -11.80
N PHE A 151 1.93 13.14 -11.41
CA PHE A 151 2.30 11.73 -11.40
C PHE A 151 1.44 10.94 -10.40
N VAL A 152 1.33 11.39 -9.14
CA VAL A 152 0.56 10.71 -8.10
C VAL A 152 -0.92 10.64 -8.46
N ILE A 153 -1.51 11.71 -9.02
CA ILE A 153 -2.89 11.69 -9.51
C ILE A 153 -3.09 10.61 -10.58
N ARG A 154 -2.15 10.47 -11.52
CA ARG A 154 -2.21 9.37 -12.50
C ARG A 154 -2.14 8.00 -11.85
N GLN A 155 -1.34 7.82 -10.78
CA GLN A 155 -1.30 6.56 -10.04
C GLN A 155 -2.65 6.27 -9.36
N ILE A 156 -3.30 7.29 -8.78
CA ILE A 156 -4.64 7.15 -8.18
C ILE A 156 -5.66 6.71 -9.25
N VAL A 157 -5.61 7.28 -10.46
CA VAL A 157 -6.47 6.85 -11.58
C VAL A 157 -6.21 5.39 -11.96
N LEU A 158 -4.95 4.96 -12.06
CA LEU A 158 -4.59 3.56 -12.33
C LEU A 158 -5.10 2.62 -11.23
N MET A 159 -5.00 3.03 -9.94
CA MET A 159 -5.57 2.28 -8.82
C MET A 159 -7.07 2.10 -8.98
N LEU A 160 -7.81 3.16 -9.35
CA LEU A 160 -9.26 3.09 -9.60
C LEU A 160 -9.58 2.18 -10.79
N CYS A 161 -8.80 2.25 -11.88
CA CYS A 161 -8.94 1.32 -13.03
C CYS A 161 -8.68 -0.13 -12.61
N ALA A 162 -7.81 -0.35 -11.63
CA ALA A 162 -7.62 -1.65 -10.99
C ALA A 162 -8.72 -2.00 -9.99
N GLY A 163 -9.75 -1.15 -9.80
CA GLY A 163 -10.86 -1.35 -8.87
C GLY A 163 -10.48 -1.17 -7.41
N MET A 164 -9.51 -0.31 -7.11
CA MET A 164 -9.00 -0.10 -5.74
C MET A 164 -8.85 1.38 -5.38
N VAL A 165 -9.04 1.69 -4.09
CA VAL A 165 -8.74 2.96 -3.46
C VAL A 165 -7.74 2.71 -2.34
N HIS A 166 -6.76 3.59 -2.18
CA HIS A 166 -5.73 3.47 -1.13
C HIS A 166 -6.34 3.57 0.28
N GLY A 167 -7.16 4.59 0.48
CA GLY A 167 -7.93 4.81 1.72
C GLY A 167 -7.15 5.51 2.84
N ASP A 168 -5.85 5.75 2.67
CA ASP A 168 -5.00 6.47 3.64
C ASP A 168 -3.76 7.08 2.96
N LEU A 169 -3.92 7.56 1.70
CA LEU A 169 -2.82 8.16 0.96
C LEU A 169 -2.45 9.52 1.55
N SER A 170 -1.17 9.68 1.85
CA SER A 170 -0.60 10.91 2.39
C SER A 170 0.90 10.99 2.07
N GLU A 171 1.53 12.12 2.34
CA GLU A 171 2.98 12.32 2.18
C GLU A 171 3.84 11.32 2.97
N PHE A 172 3.26 10.65 3.97
CA PHE A 172 3.93 9.62 4.77
C PHE A 172 3.91 8.26 4.08
N ASN A 173 2.99 8.05 3.13
CA ASN A 173 2.77 6.79 2.42
C ASN A 173 3.22 6.86 0.95
N VAL A 174 4.15 7.79 0.66
CA VAL A 174 4.82 7.92 -0.64
C VAL A 174 6.32 8.07 -0.40
N LEU A 175 7.12 7.23 -1.07
CA LEU A 175 8.58 7.37 -1.13
C LEU A 175 8.96 8.14 -2.39
N LEU A 176 10.12 8.82 -2.36
CA LEU A 176 10.66 9.50 -3.52
C LEU A 176 11.90 8.75 -4.02
N GLY A 177 11.71 7.92 -5.04
CA GLY A 177 12.78 7.24 -5.76
C GLY A 177 13.35 8.12 -6.91
N PRO A 178 14.39 7.65 -7.60
CA PRO A 178 15.05 8.42 -8.65
C PRO A 178 14.13 8.65 -9.86
N ASP A 179 13.18 7.75 -10.11
CA ASP A 179 12.20 7.85 -11.20
C ASP A 179 10.89 8.53 -10.76
N GLY A 180 10.82 9.06 -9.53
CA GLY A 180 9.67 9.76 -8.99
C GLY A 180 8.97 9.05 -7.82
N PRO A 181 7.72 9.49 -7.49
CA PRO A 181 6.96 8.98 -6.34
C PRO A 181 6.59 7.51 -6.43
N VAL A 182 6.70 6.78 -5.33
CA VAL A 182 6.32 5.37 -5.17
C VAL A 182 5.33 5.23 -4.02
N ILE A 183 4.12 4.78 -4.29
CA ILE A 183 3.06 4.60 -3.29
C ILE A 183 3.34 3.35 -2.45
N ILE A 184 3.28 3.48 -1.13
CA ILE A 184 3.51 2.40 -0.17
C ILE A 184 2.37 2.32 0.83
N ASP A 185 2.36 1.23 1.62
CA ASP A 185 1.50 1.05 2.80
C ASP A 185 0.01 0.92 2.47
N LEU A 186 -0.38 -0.25 1.97
CA LEU A 186 -1.71 -0.60 1.45
C LEU A 186 -2.67 -1.30 2.43
N PRO A 187 -2.46 -1.30 3.77
CA PRO A 187 -3.33 -2.05 4.68
C PRO A 187 -4.76 -1.52 4.72
N GLN A 188 -4.95 -0.26 4.36
CA GLN A 188 -6.24 0.43 4.30
C GLN A 188 -6.90 0.35 2.92
N ALA A 189 -6.22 -0.24 1.93
CA ALA A 189 -6.74 -0.32 0.57
C ALA A 189 -8.06 -1.12 0.53
N VAL A 190 -9.04 -0.57 -0.19
CA VAL A 190 -10.39 -1.13 -0.31
C VAL A 190 -10.78 -1.33 -1.77
N ASP A 191 -11.72 -2.25 -2.00
CA ASP A 191 -12.35 -2.40 -3.30
C ASP A 191 -13.26 -1.20 -3.58
N ALA A 192 -13.05 -0.54 -4.72
CA ALA A 192 -13.74 0.70 -5.08
C ALA A 192 -15.26 0.51 -5.30
N ALA A 193 -15.69 -0.69 -5.67
CA ALA A 193 -17.11 -1.00 -5.95
C ALA A 193 -17.82 -1.65 -4.76
N ALA A 194 -17.08 -2.39 -3.91
CA ALA A 194 -17.68 -3.16 -2.82
C ALA A 194 -17.68 -2.43 -1.48
N ASN A 195 -17.00 -1.29 -1.35
CA ASN A 195 -16.97 -0.51 -0.13
C ASN A 195 -17.78 0.79 -0.27
N ASN A 196 -18.80 0.98 0.56
CA ASN A 196 -19.69 2.15 0.51
C ASN A 196 -18.96 3.48 0.84
N HIS A 197 -17.80 3.42 1.50
CA HIS A 197 -16.99 4.58 1.86
C HIS A 197 -15.86 4.87 0.86
N ALA A 198 -15.70 4.04 -0.20
CA ALA A 198 -14.60 4.16 -1.15
C ALA A 198 -14.50 5.54 -1.78
N PHE A 199 -15.65 6.17 -2.11
CA PHE A 199 -15.67 7.52 -2.69
C PHE A 199 -15.12 8.57 -1.72
N SER A 200 -15.56 8.57 -0.46
CA SER A 200 -15.08 9.53 0.53
C SER A 200 -13.61 9.31 0.89
N MET A 201 -13.14 8.06 0.84
CA MET A 201 -11.73 7.73 1.01
C MET A 201 -10.90 8.24 -0.16
N LEU A 202 -11.35 8.03 -1.40
CA LEU A 202 -10.70 8.56 -2.60
C LEU A 202 -10.60 10.09 -2.55
N GLN A 203 -11.69 10.77 -2.21
CA GLN A 203 -11.69 12.22 -2.09
C GLN A 203 -10.65 12.70 -1.06
N ARG A 204 -10.60 12.06 0.11
CA ARG A 204 -9.60 12.36 1.13
C ARG A 204 -8.16 12.11 0.64
N ASP A 205 -7.92 11.01 -0.06
CA ASP A 205 -6.60 10.67 -0.62
C ASP A 205 -6.13 11.75 -1.61
N VAL A 206 -7.01 12.20 -2.52
CA VAL A 206 -6.71 13.28 -3.48
C VAL A 206 -6.51 14.62 -2.78
N ASP A 207 -7.37 14.96 -1.82
CA ASP A 207 -7.29 16.22 -1.07
C ASP A 207 -6.00 16.30 -0.23
N ASN A 208 -5.57 15.19 0.38
CA ASN A 208 -4.29 15.10 1.10
C ASN A 208 -3.12 15.43 0.17
N MET A 209 -3.09 14.84 -1.03
CA MET A 209 -2.03 15.08 -2.01
C MET A 209 -2.05 16.52 -2.52
N ALA A 210 -3.22 17.07 -2.86
CA ALA A 210 -3.36 18.46 -3.28
C ALA A 210 -2.92 19.42 -2.16
N HIS A 211 -3.26 19.13 -0.91
CA HIS A 211 -2.84 19.93 0.24
C HIS A 211 -1.33 19.88 0.46
N TYR A 212 -0.73 18.69 0.42
CA TYR A 212 0.71 18.53 0.60
C TYR A 212 1.50 19.25 -0.48
N PHE A 213 1.27 18.94 -1.76
CA PHE A 213 1.99 19.56 -2.87
C PHE A 213 1.69 21.06 -3.01
N GLY A 214 0.48 21.49 -2.62
CA GLY A 214 0.09 22.89 -2.57
C GLY A 214 0.83 23.73 -1.53
N ARG A 215 1.69 23.14 -0.69
CA ARG A 215 2.63 23.87 0.18
C ARG A 215 3.79 24.45 -0.64
N PHE A 216 4.15 23.81 -1.74
CA PHE A 216 5.25 24.16 -2.63
C PHE A 216 4.75 24.89 -3.91
N ALA A 217 3.56 24.53 -4.40
CA ALA A 217 2.88 25.09 -5.56
C ALA A 217 1.43 25.42 -5.21
N PRO A 218 1.11 26.66 -4.71
CA PRO A 218 -0.17 26.99 -4.10
C PRO A 218 -1.40 26.77 -4.98
N GLU A 219 -1.27 26.85 -6.30
CA GLU A 219 -2.33 26.60 -7.28
C GLU A 219 -2.88 25.17 -7.23
N LEU A 220 -2.10 24.21 -6.74
CA LEU A 220 -2.52 22.81 -6.63
C LEU A 220 -3.61 22.59 -5.57
N LYS A 221 -3.77 23.51 -4.61
CA LYS A 221 -4.82 23.44 -3.57
C LYS A 221 -6.23 23.59 -4.13
N SER A 222 -6.39 24.21 -5.30
CA SER A 222 -7.69 24.46 -5.93
C SER A 222 -8.09 23.41 -6.96
N THR A 223 -7.30 22.36 -7.14
CA THR A 223 -7.60 21.30 -8.11
C THR A 223 -8.77 20.43 -7.65
N ARG A 224 -9.77 20.21 -8.55
CA ARG A 224 -10.96 19.39 -8.27
C ARG A 224 -10.82 17.96 -8.81
N TYR A 225 -9.63 17.42 -8.81
CA TYR A 225 -9.34 16.12 -9.42
C TYR A 225 -10.18 14.95 -8.86
N ALA A 226 -10.59 15.01 -7.60
CA ALA A 226 -11.45 13.95 -7.04
C ALA A 226 -12.77 13.81 -7.80
N GLN A 227 -13.41 14.94 -8.17
CA GLN A 227 -14.67 14.93 -8.93
C GLN A 227 -14.45 14.52 -10.38
N GLU A 228 -13.37 14.98 -11.02
CA GLU A 228 -13.01 14.65 -12.39
C GLU A 228 -12.61 13.18 -12.54
N THR A 229 -11.84 12.64 -11.59
CA THR A 229 -11.40 11.25 -11.57
C THR A 229 -12.59 10.28 -11.47
N VAL A 230 -13.59 10.61 -10.66
CA VAL A 230 -14.81 9.80 -10.53
C VAL A 230 -15.68 9.89 -11.80
N SER A 231 -15.79 11.06 -12.39
CA SER A 231 -16.52 11.21 -13.67
C SER A 231 -15.90 10.38 -14.79
N TYR A 232 -14.58 10.32 -14.84
CA TYR A 232 -13.84 9.52 -15.82
C TYR A 232 -14.04 8.01 -15.65
N THR A 233 -14.06 7.52 -14.41
CA THR A 233 -14.30 6.10 -14.14
C THR A 233 -15.74 5.67 -14.38
N HIS A 234 -16.72 6.55 -14.14
CA HIS A 234 -18.12 6.30 -14.50
C HIS A 234 -18.34 6.21 -16.00
N LEU A 235 -17.70 7.06 -16.80
CA LEU A 235 -17.78 7.02 -18.26
C LEU A 235 -17.20 5.70 -18.81
N ARG A 236 -16.02 5.25 -18.35
CA ARG A 236 -15.45 3.98 -18.79
C ARG A 236 -16.24 2.74 -18.35
N ALA A 237 -16.86 2.76 -17.16
CA ALA A 237 -17.71 1.67 -16.71
C ALA A 237 -19.00 1.53 -17.54
N HIS A 238 -19.45 2.60 -18.17
CA HIS A 238 -20.58 2.57 -19.12
C HIS A 238 -20.15 2.06 -20.51
N GLU A 239 -18.99 2.50 -21.02
CA GLU A 239 -18.48 2.05 -22.33
C GLU A 239 -18.24 0.52 -22.37
N THR A 240 -17.70 -0.06 -21.29
CA THR A 240 -17.51 -1.53 -21.21
C THR A 240 -18.79 -2.35 -21.04
N ARG A 241 -19.93 -1.71 -20.76
CA ARG A 241 -21.25 -2.39 -20.67
C ARG A 241 -22.03 -2.34 -21.98
N GLU A 242 -21.71 -1.43 -22.88
CA GLU A 242 -22.36 -1.33 -24.21
C GLU A 242 -21.69 -2.22 -25.25
N ASP A 243 -20.46 -2.72 -24.97
CA ASP A 243 -19.72 -3.63 -25.86
C ASP A 243 -19.87 -5.13 -25.50
N LEU A 244 -20.82 -5.52 -24.62
CA LEU A 244 -21.19 -6.89 -24.27
C LEU A 244 -22.67 -7.16 -24.57
#